data_95bbdb4a0e853b741aeee3ed7c11fc24
#
_entry.id   95bbdb4a0e853b741aeee3ed7c11fc24
#
_cell.length_a   1.000
_cell.length_b   1.000
_cell.length_c   1.000
_cell.angle_alpha   90.00
_cell.angle_beta   90.00
_cell.angle_gamma   90.00
#
_symmetry.space_group_name_H-M   'P 1'
#
loop_
_entity.id
_entity.type
_entity.pdbx_description
1 polymer ?
#
loop_
_entity_poly.entity_id
_entity_poly.type
_entity_poly.pdbx_seq_one_letter_code
_entity_poly.pdbx_strand_id
1 'polypeptide(L)'
;MLLALVDIANLLLTILTWIIIIQVILSWLLAFNVLNTSSQGVRSIAVAMDRITAPLYRPIRRVLPDFGGIDFSPLVILILIQVIKKLLAGVVTQYYFGG
;
A
#
# COMPACT_ATOMS: atom_id res chain seq x y z
N MET A 1 16.45 21.18 4.88
CA MET A 1 14.99 21.02 5.07
C MET A 1 14.36 20.15 3.99
N LEU A 2 14.67 20.38 2.72
CA LEU A 2 14.08 19.58 1.65
C LEU A 2 14.44 18.09 1.79
N LEU A 3 15.70 17.75 2.06
CA LEU A 3 16.11 16.36 2.26
C LEU A 3 15.35 15.71 3.41
N ALA A 4 15.19 16.44 4.51
CA ALA A 4 14.48 15.90 5.67
C ALA A 4 13.02 15.61 5.33
N LEU A 5 12.36 16.49 4.59
CA LEU A 5 10.98 16.30 4.18
C LEU A 5 10.85 15.11 3.22
N VAL A 6 11.77 14.99 2.27
CA VAL A 6 11.77 13.87 1.33
C VAL A 6 12.03 12.55 2.06
N ASP A 7 12.96 12.54 3.01
CA ASP A 7 13.25 11.35 3.80
C ASP A 7 12.05 10.90 4.62
N ILE A 8 11.33 11.85 5.22
CA ILE A 8 10.11 11.54 5.96
C ILE A 8 9.05 10.98 5.01
N ALA A 9 8.87 11.59 3.86
CA ALA A 9 7.92 11.11 2.87
C ALA A 9 8.26 9.68 2.43
N ASN A 10 9.53 9.41 2.15
CA ASN A 10 9.99 8.07 1.79
C ASN A 10 9.75 7.06 2.91
N LEU A 11 10.00 7.45 4.15
CA LEU A 11 9.75 6.59 5.30
C LEU A 11 8.28 6.23 5.40
N LEU A 12 7.39 7.21 5.27
CA LEU A 12 5.95 6.97 5.33
C LEU A 12 5.50 6.08 4.17
N LEU A 13 6.01 6.31 2.97
CA LEU A 13 5.69 5.48 1.80
C LEU A 13 6.20 4.03 1.99
N THR A 14 7.36 3.87 2.59
CA THR A 14 7.91 2.54 2.88
C THR A 14 7.05 1.80 3.90
N ILE A 15 6.64 2.47 4.96
CA ILE A 15 5.74 1.89 5.96
C ILE A 15 4.42 1.48 5.30
N LEU A 16 3.86 2.35 4.49
CA LEU A 16 2.61 2.06 3.77
C LEU A 16 2.77 0.85 2.84
N THR A 17 3.91 0.75 2.14
CA THR A 17 4.21 -0.38 1.27
C THR A 17 4.16 -1.69 2.04
N TRP A 18 4.79 -1.75 3.21
CA TRP A 18 4.79 -2.95 4.03
C TRP A 18 3.40 -3.28 4.57
N ILE A 19 2.63 -2.29 4.96
CA ILE A 19 1.25 -2.49 5.39
C ILE A 19 0.44 -3.15 4.28
N ILE A 20 0.57 -2.66 3.05
CA ILE A 20 -0.17 -3.20 1.91
C ILE A 20 0.28 -4.62 1.59
N ILE A 21 1.58 -4.89 1.61
CA ILE A 21 2.13 -6.23 1.35
C ILE A 21 1.59 -7.22 2.38
N ILE A 22 1.64 -6.86 3.66
CA ILE A 22 1.14 -7.73 4.72
C ILE A 22 -0.36 -7.98 4.55
N GLN A 23 -1.11 -6.95 4.18
CA GLN A 23 -2.55 -7.09 3.94
C GLN A 23 -2.85 -8.04 2.78
N VAL A 24 -2.11 -7.95 1.68
CA VAL A 24 -2.29 -8.85 0.53
C VAL A 24 -2.01 -10.28 0.94
N ILE A 25 -0.91 -10.52 1.65
CA ILE A 25 -0.55 -11.85 2.12
C ILE A 25 -1.63 -12.39 3.05
N LEU A 26 -2.09 -11.57 3.99
CA LEU A 26 -3.15 -11.97 4.93
C LEU A 26 -4.44 -12.31 4.18
N SER A 27 -4.82 -11.49 3.20
CA SER A 27 -6.02 -11.72 2.40
C SER A 27 -5.95 -13.06 1.65
N TRP A 28 -4.79 -13.37 1.08
CA TRP A 28 -4.60 -14.63 0.37
C TRP A 28 -4.64 -15.83 1.32
N LEU A 29 -4.01 -15.70 2.49
CA LEU A 29 -4.03 -16.77 3.50
C LEU A 29 -5.46 -17.07 3.97
N LEU A 30 -6.26 -16.03 4.15
CA LEU A 30 -7.67 -16.20 4.51
C LEU A 30 -8.47 -16.81 3.37
N ALA A 31 -8.22 -16.36 2.13
CA ALA A 31 -8.92 -16.87 0.94
C ALA A 31 -8.65 -18.35 0.69
N PHE A 32 -7.42 -18.80 0.96
CA PHE A 32 -7.03 -20.19 0.77
C PHE A 32 -7.24 -21.05 2.01
N ASN A 33 -7.90 -20.52 3.04
CA ASN A 33 -8.20 -21.23 4.29
C ASN A 33 -6.94 -21.72 5.03
N VAL A 34 -5.80 -21.06 4.80
CA VAL A 34 -4.56 -21.37 5.54
C VAL A 34 -4.67 -20.89 6.97
N LEU A 35 -5.28 -19.71 7.18
CA LEU A 35 -5.53 -19.16 8.49
C LEU A 35 -6.97 -19.43 8.92
N ASN A 36 -7.14 -19.69 10.22
CA ASN A 36 -8.44 -19.95 10.78
C ASN A 36 -9.20 -18.64 10.99
N THR A 37 -10.24 -18.41 10.19
CA THR A 37 -11.06 -17.19 10.29
C THR A 37 -11.92 -17.15 11.53
N SER A 38 -12.09 -18.27 12.23
CA SER A 38 -12.81 -18.28 13.51
C SER A 38 -11.96 -17.70 14.64
N SER A 39 -10.65 -17.55 14.46
CA SER A 39 -9.78 -16.93 15.44
C SER A 39 -10.09 -15.44 15.53
N GLN A 40 -10.43 -14.98 16.73
CA GLN A 40 -10.74 -13.58 16.96
C GLN A 40 -9.52 -12.68 16.72
N GLY A 41 -8.33 -13.17 17.08
CA GLY A 41 -7.10 -12.42 16.84
C GLY A 41 -6.84 -12.16 15.37
N VAL A 42 -6.99 -13.20 14.54
CA VAL A 42 -6.81 -13.07 13.10
C VAL A 42 -7.83 -12.11 12.50
N ARG A 43 -9.09 -12.22 12.91
CA ARG A 43 -10.16 -11.33 12.41
C ARG A 43 -9.89 -9.88 12.82
N SER A 44 -9.44 -9.65 14.04
CA SER A 44 -9.15 -8.30 14.52
C SER A 44 -8.03 -7.66 13.71
N ILE A 45 -6.97 -8.39 13.41
CA ILE A 45 -5.87 -7.91 12.60
C ILE A 45 -6.35 -7.59 11.18
N ALA A 46 -7.11 -8.49 10.57
CA ALA A 46 -7.63 -8.30 9.21
C ALA A 46 -8.54 -7.07 9.14
N VAL A 47 -9.43 -6.87 10.09
CA VAL A 47 -10.33 -5.71 10.14
C VAL A 47 -9.54 -4.43 10.34
N ALA A 48 -8.55 -4.44 11.25
CA ALA A 48 -7.72 -3.26 11.49
C ALA A 48 -6.97 -2.83 10.23
N MET A 49 -6.35 -3.78 9.53
CA MET A 49 -5.62 -3.49 8.31
C MET A 49 -6.54 -2.99 7.20
N ASP A 50 -7.73 -3.57 7.08
CA ASP A 50 -8.72 -3.12 6.11
C ASP A 50 -9.13 -1.68 6.38
N ARG A 51 -9.35 -1.31 7.64
CA ARG A 51 -9.72 0.06 8.00
C ARG A 51 -8.62 1.06 7.68
N ILE A 52 -7.36 0.68 7.90
CA ILE A 52 -6.21 1.56 7.61
C ILE A 52 -6.10 1.81 6.10
N THR A 53 -6.34 0.78 5.29
CA THR A 53 -6.13 0.86 3.85
C THR A 53 -7.38 1.26 3.06
N ALA A 54 -8.57 1.17 3.66
CA ALA A 54 -9.82 1.48 2.96
C ALA A 54 -9.83 2.87 2.30
N PRO A 55 -9.36 3.95 2.96
CA PRO A 55 -9.33 5.27 2.32
C PRO A 55 -8.49 5.32 1.06
N LEU A 56 -7.42 4.50 0.99
CA LEU A 56 -6.55 4.42 -0.18
C LEU A 56 -7.19 3.62 -1.30
N TYR A 57 -7.91 2.56 -0.95
CA TYR A 57 -8.45 1.63 -1.93
C TYR A 57 -9.75 2.12 -2.57
N ARG A 58 -10.53 2.91 -1.86
CA ARG A 58 -11.85 3.35 -2.35
C ARG A 58 -11.79 4.04 -3.70
N PRO A 59 -10.95 5.08 -3.89
CA PRO A 59 -10.90 5.74 -5.21
C PRO A 59 -10.38 4.80 -6.30
N ILE A 60 -9.45 3.91 -5.96
CA ILE A 60 -8.90 2.96 -6.92
C ILE A 60 -9.98 1.96 -7.35
N ARG A 61 -10.76 1.43 -6.40
CA ARG A 61 -11.81 0.47 -6.69
C ARG A 61 -12.93 1.07 -7.55
N ARG A 62 -13.16 2.37 -7.44
CA ARG A 62 -14.16 3.04 -8.27
C ARG A 62 -13.77 3.08 -9.74
N VAL A 63 -12.47 3.12 -10.02
CA VAL A 63 -11.94 3.23 -11.38
C VAL A 63 -11.68 1.86 -12.00
N LEU A 64 -11.25 0.89 -11.18
CA LEU A 64 -10.90 -0.44 -11.68
C LEU A 64 -12.15 -1.23 -12.07
N PRO A 65 -12.11 -1.92 -13.23
CA PRO A 65 -13.18 -2.85 -13.59
C PRO A 65 -13.17 -4.08 -12.68
N ASP A 66 -14.27 -4.82 -12.71
CA ASP A 66 -14.38 -6.07 -11.97
C ASP A 66 -13.64 -7.18 -12.74
N PHE A 67 -12.65 -7.77 -12.11
CA PHE A 67 -11.84 -8.84 -12.68
C PHE A 67 -12.25 -10.23 -12.15
N GLY A 68 -13.54 -10.46 -11.98
CA GLY A 68 -14.02 -11.76 -11.55
C GLY A 68 -13.78 -12.07 -10.09
N GLY A 69 -13.85 -11.05 -9.23
CA GLY A 69 -13.67 -11.20 -7.80
C GLY A 69 -12.24 -11.05 -7.32
N ILE A 70 -11.29 -10.88 -8.23
CA ILE A 70 -9.89 -10.62 -7.87
C ILE A 70 -9.71 -9.11 -7.68
N ASP A 71 -9.18 -8.74 -6.52
CA ASP A 71 -8.95 -7.33 -6.18
C ASP A 71 -7.51 -6.96 -6.54
N PHE A 72 -7.36 -6.14 -7.57
CA PHE A 72 -6.05 -5.62 -7.99
C PHE A 72 -5.73 -4.26 -7.39
N SER A 73 -6.59 -3.72 -6.52
CA SER A 73 -6.36 -2.42 -5.89
C SER A 73 -5.02 -2.34 -5.15
N PRO A 74 -4.61 -3.35 -4.35
CA PRO A 74 -3.30 -3.30 -3.71
C PRO A 74 -2.15 -3.18 -4.69
N LEU A 75 -2.22 -3.91 -5.81
CA LEU A 75 -1.19 -3.86 -6.83
C LEU A 75 -1.07 -2.46 -7.44
N VAL A 76 -2.20 -1.84 -7.75
CA VAL A 76 -2.23 -0.49 -8.31
C VAL A 76 -1.61 0.51 -7.33
N ILE A 77 -1.95 0.40 -6.05
CA ILE A 77 -1.41 1.29 -5.02
C ILE A 77 0.10 1.09 -4.87
N LEU A 78 0.58 -0.14 -4.89
CA LEU A 78 2.03 -0.42 -4.82
C LEU A 78 2.76 0.22 -6.00
N ILE A 79 2.20 0.14 -7.19
CA ILE A 79 2.78 0.79 -8.37
C ILE A 79 2.80 2.31 -8.20
N LEU A 80 1.70 2.89 -7.72
CA LEU A 80 1.63 4.33 -7.48
C LEU A 80 2.67 4.78 -6.45
N ILE A 81 2.86 4.01 -5.39
CA ILE A 81 3.89 4.32 -4.38
C ILE A 81 5.27 4.33 -5.01
N GLN A 82 5.57 3.35 -5.87
CA GLN A 82 6.87 3.30 -6.56
C GLN A 82 7.05 4.51 -7.48
N VAL A 83 6.01 4.92 -8.18
CA VAL A 83 6.06 6.10 -9.04
C VAL A 83 6.34 7.35 -8.20
N ILE A 84 5.65 7.51 -7.08
CA ILE A 84 5.84 8.65 -6.19
C ILE A 84 7.27 8.67 -5.65
N LYS A 85 7.81 7.53 -5.24
CA LYS A 85 9.19 7.42 -4.78
C LYS A 85 10.20 7.86 -5.84
N LYS A 86 9.98 7.45 -7.09
CA LYS A 86 10.84 7.86 -8.19
C LYS A 86 10.77 9.36 -8.44
N LEU A 87 9.57 9.95 -8.36
CA LEU A 87 9.41 11.38 -8.49
C LEU A 87 10.14 12.13 -7.38
N LEU A 88 10.06 11.65 -6.14
CA LEU A 88 10.78 12.24 -5.01
C LEU A 88 12.29 12.17 -5.22
N ALA A 89 12.80 11.04 -5.70
CA ALA A 89 14.21 10.89 -6.00
C ALA A 89 14.65 11.86 -7.10
N GLY A 90 13.80 12.05 -8.12
CA GLY A 90 14.07 13.00 -9.20
C GLY A 90 14.13 14.45 -8.69
N VAL A 91 13.23 14.82 -7.79
CA VAL A 91 13.23 16.15 -7.18
C VAL A 91 14.53 16.40 -6.42
N VAL A 92 14.99 15.42 -5.62
CA VAL A 92 16.23 15.54 -4.88
C VAL A 92 17.43 15.69 -5.82
N THR A 93 17.49 14.84 -6.85
CA THR A 93 18.55 14.88 -7.83
C THR A 93 18.61 16.23 -8.53
N GLN A 94 17.46 16.74 -8.97
CA GLN A 94 17.37 18.02 -9.65
C GLN A 94 17.78 19.17 -8.74
N TYR A 95 17.35 19.11 -7.48
CA TYR A 95 17.66 20.17 -6.50
C TYR A 95 19.15 20.23 -6.18
N TYR A 96 19.80 19.06 -5.99
CA TYR A 96 21.20 19.02 -5.54
C TYR A 96 22.21 18.99 -6.69
N PHE A 97 21.84 18.49 -7.86
CA PHE A 97 22.76 18.33 -8.96
C PHE A 97 22.50 19.29 -10.11
N GLY A 98 21.67 20.29 -9.89
CA GLY A 98 21.47 21.35 -10.84
C GLY A 98 20.78 20.93 -12.13
N GLY A 99 20.18 19.77 -12.06
CA GLY A 99 19.39 19.20 -13.15
C GLY A 99 19.63 19.72 -14.49
#